data_89bd6a06edaa4acdcb4ea65f35c986d8
#
_entry.id   89bd6a06edaa4acdcb4ea65f35c986d8
#
_cell.length_a   1.000
_cell.length_b   1.000
_cell.length_c   1.000
_cell.angle_alpha   90.00
_cell.angle_beta   90.00
_cell.angle_gamma   90.00
#
_symmetry.space_group_name_H-M   'P 1'
#
loop_
_entity.id
_entity.type
_entity.pdbx_description
1 polymer ?
#
loop_
_entity_poly.entity_id
_entity_poly.type
_entity_poly.pdbx_seq_one_letter_code
_entity_poly.pdbx_strand_id
1 'polypeptide(L)'
;MQIFSSTADSFDEAQSVGIIVPYRNQIATIRNAIDAAYRTMFGNTDSKQDEAQRNKLHNITIDTVERYQGSQRDYIIYGFTVRHPYQLRFLTNNTFEEDGMRIDRKLNVAMTRARLHLIMVGNPEVLQQDETFSRLINFAKQSDAYYDIPAEKYCAGNFLVNTDNE
;
A
#
# COMPACT_ATOMS: atom_id res chain seq x y z
N MET A 1 -8.93 1.18 5.07
CA MET A 1 -9.18 0.81 6.46
C MET A 1 -10.50 0.07 6.70
N GLN A 2 -11.39 -0.02 5.73
CA GLN A 2 -12.59 -0.88 5.78
C GLN A 2 -12.29 -2.39 5.86
N ILE A 3 -11.08 -2.83 5.51
CA ILE A 3 -10.65 -4.23 5.62
C ILE A 3 -10.76 -4.76 7.06
N PHE A 4 -10.65 -3.88 8.06
CA PHE A 4 -10.63 -4.27 9.47
C PHE A 4 -12.00 -4.33 10.15
N SER A 5 -13.04 -3.80 9.51
CA SER A 5 -14.37 -3.71 10.12
C SER A 5 -15.35 -4.80 9.67
N SER A 6 -15.03 -5.55 8.62
CA SER A 6 -16.00 -6.44 7.95
C SER A 6 -15.78 -7.94 8.14
N THR A 7 -14.69 -8.36 8.80
CA THR A 7 -14.41 -9.79 9.00
C THR A 7 -14.33 -10.14 10.48
N ALA A 8 -15.21 -11.04 10.86
CA ALA A 8 -15.31 -11.62 12.18
C ALA A 8 -14.00 -12.29 12.64
N ASP A 9 -13.90 -12.52 13.92
CA ASP A 9 -12.99 -13.22 14.84
C ASP A 9 -11.80 -14.06 14.33
N SER A 10 -11.62 -14.26 13.01
CA SER A 10 -10.54 -15.06 12.43
C SER A 10 -9.51 -14.27 11.62
N PHE A 11 -9.62 -12.93 11.53
CA PHE A 11 -8.70 -12.11 10.76
C PHE A 11 -7.43 -11.80 11.57
N ASP A 12 -6.31 -12.41 11.16
CA ASP A 12 -4.99 -12.10 11.71
C ASP A 12 -4.34 -10.99 10.86
N GLU A 13 -4.39 -9.76 11.33
CA GLU A 13 -3.87 -8.57 10.63
C GLU A 13 -2.38 -8.70 10.31
N ALA A 14 -1.61 -9.34 11.19
CA ALA A 14 -0.18 -9.49 11.02
C ALA A 14 0.18 -10.43 9.87
N GLN A 15 -0.66 -11.45 9.64
CA GLN A 15 -0.47 -12.40 8.53
C GLN A 15 -1.24 -12.00 7.28
N SER A 16 -2.34 -11.27 7.43
CA SER A 16 -3.24 -10.93 6.34
C SER A 16 -2.85 -9.66 5.61
N VAL A 17 -2.30 -8.65 6.28
CA VAL A 17 -1.95 -7.35 5.67
C VAL A 17 -0.46 -7.10 5.70
N GLY A 18 0.06 -6.60 4.59
CA GLY A 18 1.42 -6.13 4.47
C GLY A 18 1.53 -4.82 3.70
N ILE A 19 2.48 -3.99 4.08
CA ILE A 19 2.75 -2.71 3.42
C ILE A 19 4.17 -2.74 2.87
N ILE A 20 4.31 -2.49 1.59
CA ILE A 20 5.59 -2.43 0.89
C ILE A 20 5.89 -0.98 0.54
N VAL A 21 7.12 -0.55 0.82
CA VAL A 21 7.62 0.80 0.52
C VAL A 21 8.98 0.74 -0.18
N PRO A 22 9.31 1.71 -1.04
CA PRO A 22 10.61 1.74 -1.72
C PRO A 22 11.78 2.06 -0.77
N TYR A 23 11.53 2.82 0.30
CA TYR A 23 12.59 3.36 1.15
C TYR A 23 12.38 3.04 2.63
N ARG A 24 13.46 2.64 3.31
CA ARG A 24 13.43 2.28 4.74
C ARG A 24 12.93 3.38 5.68
N ASN A 25 13.27 4.64 5.38
CA ASN A 25 12.83 5.77 6.19
C ASN A 25 11.31 5.95 6.21
N GLN A 26 10.60 5.42 5.21
CA GLN A 26 9.14 5.48 5.13
C GLN A 26 8.45 4.52 6.08
N ILE A 27 9.13 3.47 6.53
CA ILE A 27 8.57 2.51 7.49
C ILE A 27 8.13 3.23 8.77
N ALA A 28 9.02 4.05 9.34
CA ALA A 28 8.69 4.84 10.54
C ALA A 28 7.59 5.88 10.28
N THR A 29 7.63 6.54 9.12
CA THR A 29 6.62 7.53 8.74
C THR A 29 5.23 6.90 8.65
N ILE A 30 5.12 5.71 8.03
CA ILE A 30 3.83 5.02 7.89
C ILE A 30 3.36 4.51 9.26
N ARG A 31 4.24 3.97 10.10
CA ARG A 31 3.86 3.57 11.46
C ARG A 31 3.28 4.74 12.25
N ASN A 32 3.96 5.88 12.25
CA ASN A 32 3.49 7.08 12.92
C ASN A 32 2.14 7.56 12.36
N ALA A 33 1.93 7.46 11.05
CA ALA A 33 0.67 7.83 10.41
C ALA A 33 -0.47 6.87 10.80
N ILE A 34 -0.20 5.56 10.90
CA ILE A 34 -1.17 4.57 11.38
C ILE A 34 -1.56 4.88 12.82
N ASP A 35 -0.59 5.15 13.69
CA ASP A 35 -0.85 5.50 15.08
C ASP A 35 -1.67 6.79 15.22
N ALA A 36 -1.33 7.81 14.43
CA ALA A 36 -2.08 9.06 14.42
C ALA A 36 -3.52 8.87 13.93
N ALA A 37 -3.71 8.11 12.84
CA ALA A 37 -5.02 7.79 12.32
C ALA A 37 -5.85 6.99 13.33
N TYR A 38 -5.24 6.02 14.00
CA TYR A 38 -5.91 5.25 15.05
C TYR A 38 -6.43 6.16 16.18
N ARG A 39 -5.57 7.04 16.70
CA ARG A 39 -5.96 7.99 17.76
C ARG A 39 -7.08 8.93 17.32
N THR A 40 -7.08 9.36 16.06
CA THR A 40 -8.12 10.24 15.53
C THR A 40 -9.46 9.53 15.42
N MET A 41 -9.47 8.24 15.06
CA MET A 41 -10.71 7.48 14.85
C MET A 41 -11.31 6.93 16.15
N PHE A 42 -10.48 6.51 17.06
CA PHE A 42 -10.91 5.77 18.26
C PHE A 42 -10.69 6.54 19.57
N GLY A 43 -10.01 7.70 19.50
CA GLY A 43 -9.66 8.49 20.69
C GLY A 43 -8.46 7.89 21.46
N ASN A 44 -8.13 8.53 22.57
CA ASN A 44 -7.14 8.00 23.54
C ASN A 44 -7.91 7.35 24.71
N THR A 45 -8.41 6.16 24.51
CA THR A 45 -8.97 5.38 25.63
C THR A 45 -7.88 4.44 26.15
N ASP A 46 -7.59 4.50 27.45
CA ASP A 46 -6.62 3.60 28.10
C ASP A 46 -7.26 2.23 28.45
N SER A 47 -8.15 1.74 27.59
CA SER A 47 -8.77 0.44 27.81
C SER A 47 -7.85 -0.69 27.32
N LYS A 48 -7.91 -1.85 27.99
CA LYS A 48 -7.17 -3.05 27.56
C LYS A 48 -7.53 -3.51 26.13
N GLN A 49 -8.75 -3.22 25.69
CA GLN A 49 -9.19 -3.50 24.33
C GLN A 49 -8.51 -2.60 23.30
N ASP A 50 -8.30 -1.34 23.64
CA ASP A 50 -7.62 -0.36 22.81
C ASP A 50 -6.14 -0.72 22.64
N GLU A 51 -5.50 -1.14 23.72
CA GLU A 51 -4.12 -1.63 23.67
C GLU A 51 -3.97 -2.89 22.82
N ALA A 52 -4.91 -3.82 22.90
CA ALA A 52 -4.91 -5.03 22.09
C ALA A 52 -5.08 -4.70 20.59
N GLN A 53 -5.98 -3.79 20.23
CA GLN A 53 -6.16 -3.36 18.83
C GLN A 53 -4.94 -2.59 18.30
N ARG A 54 -4.34 -1.71 19.08
CA ARG A 54 -3.08 -1.06 18.74
C ARG A 54 -1.99 -2.08 18.45
N ASN A 55 -1.82 -3.07 19.33
CA ASN A 55 -0.82 -4.11 19.15
C ASN A 55 -1.04 -4.90 17.86
N LYS A 56 -2.27 -5.16 17.46
CA LYS A 56 -2.58 -5.79 16.17
C LYS A 56 -2.09 -4.94 15.00
N LEU A 57 -2.36 -3.62 15.00
CA LEU A 57 -1.87 -2.72 13.97
C LEU A 57 -0.34 -2.61 13.95
N HIS A 58 0.31 -2.65 15.11
CA HIS A 58 1.77 -2.68 15.20
C HIS A 58 2.39 -3.95 14.64
N ASN A 59 1.66 -5.06 14.63
CA ASN A 59 2.10 -6.34 14.08
C ASN A 59 2.01 -6.41 12.54
N ILE A 60 1.33 -5.45 11.88
CA ILE A 60 1.34 -5.36 10.42
C ILE A 60 2.77 -5.18 9.93
N THR A 61 3.20 -6.04 9.02
CA THR A 61 4.53 -5.96 8.43
C THR A 61 4.62 -4.77 7.48
N ILE A 62 5.51 -3.83 7.76
CA ILE A 62 5.85 -2.72 6.88
C ILE A 62 7.33 -2.83 6.57
N ASP A 63 7.69 -3.08 5.31
CA ASP A 63 9.09 -3.22 4.93
C ASP A 63 9.34 -2.90 3.45
N THR A 64 10.60 -2.94 3.01
CA THR A 64 10.97 -2.76 1.62
C THR A 64 10.75 -4.04 0.81
N VAL A 65 10.68 -3.88 -0.52
CA VAL A 65 10.49 -5.01 -1.45
C VAL A 65 11.50 -6.12 -1.21
N GLU A 66 12.77 -5.77 -0.98
CA GLU A 66 13.85 -6.72 -0.79
C GLU A 66 13.66 -7.60 0.46
N ARG A 67 13.10 -7.01 1.52
CA ARG A 67 12.84 -7.73 2.77
C ARG A 67 11.54 -8.52 2.74
N TYR A 68 10.63 -8.17 1.86
CA TYR A 68 9.41 -8.92 1.61
C TYR A 68 9.64 -10.21 0.80
N GLN A 69 10.87 -10.42 0.30
CA GLN A 69 11.19 -11.60 -0.49
C GLN A 69 10.97 -12.88 0.33
N GLY A 70 10.19 -13.82 -0.22
CA GLY A 70 9.85 -15.11 0.43
C GLY A 70 8.61 -15.08 1.34
N SER A 71 8.01 -13.91 1.63
CA SER A 71 6.78 -13.82 2.41
C SER A 71 5.59 -13.38 1.54
N GLN A 72 4.40 -13.84 1.88
CA GLN A 72 3.14 -13.46 1.22
C GLN A 72 2.12 -13.01 2.25
N ARG A 73 1.18 -12.18 1.81
CA ARG A 73 0.03 -11.71 2.60
C ARG A 73 -1.23 -11.77 1.74
N ASP A 74 -2.39 -11.81 2.37
CA ASP A 74 -3.66 -11.76 1.64
C ASP A 74 -3.83 -10.42 0.94
N TYR A 75 -3.51 -9.35 1.64
CA TYR A 75 -3.59 -7.98 1.16
C TYR A 75 -2.20 -7.33 1.20
N ILE A 76 -1.75 -6.83 0.07
CA ILE A 76 -0.54 -6.01 -0.01
C ILE A 76 -0.92 -4.59 -0.41
N ILE A 77 -0.42 -3.63 0.35
CA ILE A 77 -0.47 -2.21 0.00
C ILE A 77 0.94 -1.81 -0.44
N TYR A 78 1.10 -1.46 -1.70
CA TYR A 78 2.38 -0.99 -2.22
C TYR A 78 2.33 0.52 -2.46
N GLY A 79 3.06 1.28 -1.62
CA GLY A 79 3.19 2.72 -1.73
C GLY A 79 4.42 3.11 -2.54
N PHE A 80 4.23 3.66 -3.75
CA PHE A 80 5.37 4.09 -4.58
C PHE A 80 6.09 5.33 -4.04
N THR A 81 5.41 6.22 -3.34
CA THR A 81 5.93 7.39 -2.60
C THR A 81 6.89 8.30 -3.35
N VAL A 82 6.84 8.30 -4.68
CA VAL A 82 7.63 9.19 -5.55
C VAL A 82 6.86 10.48 -5.83
N ARG A 83 7.54 11.61 -5.74
CA ARG A 83 7.01 12.95 -6.02
C ARG A 83 7.70 13.63 -7.19
N HIS A 84 8.92 13.19 -7.51
CA HIS A 84 9.76 13.81 -8.53
C HIS A 84 10.29 12.77 -9.50
N PRO A 85 10.47 13.11 -10.78
CA PRO A 85 10.93 12.16 -11.82
C PRO A 85 12.28 11.49 -11.51
N TYR A 86 13.21 12.19 -10.86
CA TYR A 86 14.50 11.60 -10.50
C TYR A 86 14.38 10.42 -9.51
N GLN A 87 13.31 10.37 -8.74
CA GLN A 87 13.05 9.29 -7.79
C GLN A 87 12.62 7.98 -8.48
N LEU A 88 12.11 8.05 -9.71
CA LEU A 88 11.77 6.86 -10.51
C LEU A 88 12.97 5.94 -10.70
N ARG A 89 14.17 6.49 -10.80
CA ARG A 89 15.40 5.70 -10.95
C ARG A 89 15.58 4.68 -9.82
N PHE A 90 15.10 4.98 -8.62
CA PHE A 90 15.15 4.03 -7.48
C PHE A 90 14.15 2.91 -7.61
N LEU A 91 12.99 3.18 -8.19
CA LEU A 91 11.99 2.16 -8.47
C LEU A 91 12.45 1.24 -9.59
N THR A 92 13.06 1.82 -10.64
CA THR A 92 13.39 1.15 -11.91
C THR A 92 14.84 0.71 -12.04
N ASN A 93 15.63 0.74 -10.97
CA ASN A 93 17.06 0.41 -11.01
C ASN A 93 17.37 -1.10 -11.09
N ASN A 94 16.36 -1.96 -11.07
CA ASN A 94 16.52 -3.41 -11.13
C ASN A 94 15.62 -4.00 -12.24
N THR A 95 15.86 -3.55 -13.47
CA THR A 95 15.12 -4.00 -14.64
C THR A 95 15.97 -4.93 -15.50
N PHE A 96 15.31 -5.80 -16.26
CA PHE A 96 15.91 -6.63 -17.30
C PHE A 96 14.96 -6.71 -18.49
N GLU A 97 15.47 -7.14 -19.63
CA GLU A 97 14.67 -7.38 -20.82
C GLU A 97 14.46 -8.87 -21.03
N GLU A 98 13.22 -9.26 -21.31
CA GLU A 98 12.82 -10.61 -21.66
C GLU A 98 11.79 -10.54 -22.78
N ASP A 99 12.03 -11.22 -23.88
CA ASP A 99 11.18 -11.24 -25.10
C ASP A 99 10.84 -9.81 -25.62
N GLY A 100 11.80 -8.89 -25.56
CA GLY A 100 11.62 -7.51 -25.99
C GLY A 100 10.79 -6.65 -25.03
N MET A 101 10.47 -7.16 -23.84
CA MET A 101 9.77 -6.41 -22.81
C MET A 101 10.69 -6.09 -21.63
N ARG A 102 10.62 -4.85 -21.17
CA ARG A 102 11.30 -4.41 -19.97
C ARG A 102 10.50 -4.85 -18.73
N ILE A 103 11.14 -5.63 -17.87
CA ILE A 103 10.57 -6.16 -16.64
C ILE A 103 11.27 -5.52 -15.45
N ASP A 104 10.49 -4.95 -14.52
CA ASP A 104 10.98 -4.44 -13.24
C ASP A 104 10.88 -5.55 -12.18
N ARG A 105 12.03 -6.00 -11.68
CA ARG A 105 12.09 -7.08 -10.69
C ARG A 105 11.46 -6.71 -9.37
N LYS A 106 11.61 -5.45 -8.92
CA LYS A 106 11.01 -5.00 -7.65
C LYS A 106 9.50 -4.96 -7.74
N LEU A 107 8.97 -4.40 -8.83
CA LEU A 107 7.54 -4.40 -9.08
C LEU A 107 6.99 -5.84 -9.15
N ASN A 108 7.66 -6.72 -9.89
CA ASN A 108 7.25 -8.11 -10.02
C ASN A 108 7.26 -8.85 -8.67
N VAL A 109 8.30 -8.65 -7.85
CA VAL A 109 8.34 -9.19 -6.48
C VAL A 109 7.18 -8.65 -5.66
N ALA A 110 6.92 -7.34 -5.65
CA ALA A 110 5.84 -6.74 -4.89
C ALA A 110 4.46 -7.29 -5.31
N MET A 111 4.21 -7.38 -6.62
CA MET A 111 2.96 -7.92 -7.17
C MET A 111 2.71 -9.37 -6.76
N THR A 112 3.75 -10.18 -6.71
CA THR A 112 3.64 -11.62 -6.34
C THR A 112 3.56 -11.86 -4.83
N ARG A 113 3.56 -10.81 -4.00
CA ARG A 113 3.40 -10.94 -2.53
C ARG A 113 1.94 -11.00 -2.09
N ALA A 114 1.02 -10.50 -2.90
CA ALA A 114 -0.41 -10.53 -2.60
C ALA A 114 -1.00 -11.88 -3.00
N ARG A 115 -1.72 -12.51 -2.07
CA ARG A 115 -2.49 -13.74 -2.35
C ARG A 115 -3.89 -13.43 -2.89
N LEU A 116 -4.53 -12.38 -2.38
CA LEU A 116 -5.89 -12.01 -2.72
C LEU A 116 -5.97 -10.64 -3.39
N HIS A 117 -5.44 -9.60 -2.77
CA HIS A 117 -5.57 -8.23 -3.27
C HIS A 117 -4.26 -7.45 -3.18
N LEU A 118 -3.96 -6.74 -4.25
CA LEU A 118 -2.86 -5.78 -4.34
C LEU A 118 -3.44 -4.38 -4.50
N ILE A 119 -3.14 -3.49 -3.57
CA ILE A 119 -3.52 -2.08 -3.60
C ILE A 119 -2.24 -1.28 -3.85
N MET A 120 -2.21 -0.52 -4.94
CA MET A 120 -1.09 0.33 -5.29
C MET A 120 -1.45 1.80 -5.11
N VAL A 121 -0.58 2.56 -4.45
CA VAL A 121 -0.78 3.98 -4.16
C VAL A 121 0.41 4.78 -4.65
N GLY A 122 0.18 5.82 -5.43
CA GLY A 122 1.26 6.63 -5.97
C GLY A 122 0.79 7.87 -6.71
N ASN A 123 1.73 8.67 -7.18
CA ASN A 123 1.46 9.82 -8.03
C ASN A 123 1.51 9.38 -9.52
N PRO A 124 0.37 9.33 -10.21
CA PRO A 124 0.32 8.87 -11.59
C PRO A 124 1.09 9.78 -12.55
N GLU A 125 1.13 11.10 -12.32
CA GLU A 125 1.84 12.04 -13.18
C GLU A 125 3.36 11.76 -13.23
N VAL A 126 3.91 11.34 -12.10
CA VAL A 126 5.33 10.96 -12.03
C VAL A 126 5.53 9.55 -12.55
N LEU A 127 4.71 8.59 -12.12
CA LEU A 127 4.87 7.18 -12.49
C LEU A 127 4.74 6.94 -13.99
N GLN A 128 3.84 7.63 -14.67
CA GLN A 128 3.63 7.51 -16.13
C GLN A 128 4.84 7.92 -16.99
N GLN A 129 5.85 8.57 -16.40
CA GLN A 129 7.07 8.91 -17.10
C GLN A 129 8.00 7.70 -17.33
N ASP A 130 7.75 6.59 -16.61
CA ASP A 130 8.39 5.30 -16.89
C ASP A 130 7.43 4.39 -17.65
N GLU A 131 7.93 3.71 -18.66
CA GLU A 131 7.15 2.86 -19.57
C GLU A 131 6.45 1.70 -18.83
N THR A 132 7.13 1.07 -17.87
CA THR A 132 6.58 -0.07 -17.11
C THR A 132 5.40 0.38 -16.25
N PHE A 133 5.55 1.50 -15.54
CA PHE A 133 4.47 2.05 -14.71
C PHE A 133 3.35 2.66 -15.54
N SER A 134 3.66 3.25 -16.72
CA SER A 134 2.64 3.73 -17.64
C SER A 134 1.75 2.56 -18.10
N ARG A 135 2.35 1.43 -18.50
CA ARG A 135 1.60 0.23 -18.88
C ARG A 135 0.76 -0.32 -17.73
N LEU A 136 1.31 -0.35 -16.50
CA LEU A 136 0.59 -0.80 -15.30
C LEU A 136 -0.65 0.07 -15.01
N ILE A 137 -0.50 1.39 -15.08
CA ILE A 137 -1.61 2.33 -14.87
C ILE A 137 -2.68 2.17 -15.96
N ASN A 138 -2.26 2.03 -17.23
CA ASN A 138 -3.20 1.80 -18.31
C ASN A 138 -3.95 0.47 -18.17
N PHE A 139 -3.27 -0.58 -17.72
CA PHE A 139 -3.91 -1.86 -17.42
C PHE A 139 -4.95 -1.73 -16.29
N ALA A 140 -4.61 -1.02 -15.21
CA ALA A 140 -5.54 -0.78 -14.11
C ALA A 140 -6.77 0.00 -14.58
N LYS A 141 -6.60 1.02 -15.44
CA LYS A 141 -7.71 1.78 -16.05
C LYS A 141 -8.61 0.91 -16.93
N GLN A 142 -8.03 0.04 -17.75
CA GLN A 142 -8.79 -0.87 -18.61
C GLN A 142 -9.55 -1.96 -17.85
N SER A 143 -9.11 -2.26 -16.63
CA SER A 143 -9.69 -3.29 -15.75
C SER A 143 -10.64 -2.71 -14.70
N ASP A 144 -11.05 -1.45 -14.82
CA ASP A 144 -11.88 -0.72 -13.83
C ASP A 144 -11.33 -0.76 -12.39
N ALA A 145 -9.99 -0.89 -12.28
CA ALA A 145 -9.26 -1.00 -11.01
C ALA A 145 -8.44 0.27 -10.69
N TYR A 146 -8.68 1.36 -11.40
CA TYR A 146 -8.00 2.64 -11.20
C TYR A 146 -8.94 3.66 -10.55
N TYR A 147 -8.49 4.22 -9.44
CA TYR A 147 -9.22 5.25 -8.71
C TYR A 147 -8.36 6.51 -8.61
N ASP A 148 -8.86 7.62 -9.14
CA ASP A 148 -8.25 8.93 -8.98
C ASP A 148 -8.89 9.63 -7.78
N ILE A 149 -8.13 9.70 -6.68
CA ILE A 149 -8.64 10.26 -5.43
C ILE A 149 -7.82 11.52 -5.11
N PRO A 150 -8.44 12.71 -5.12
CA PRO A 150 -7.77 13.96 -4.80
C PRO A 150 -7.10 13.92 -3.43
N ALA A 151 -5.88 14.44 -3.35
CA ALA A 151 -5.08 14.42 -2.12
C ALA A 151 -5.79 15.10 -0.94
N GLU A 152 -6.62 16.10 -1.20
CA GLU A 152 -7.41 16.82 -0.20
C GLU A 152 -8.38 15.90 0.55
N LYS A 153 -8.96 14.90 -0.14
CA LYS A 153 -9.83 13.90 0.50
C LYS A 153 -9.11 13.03 1.49
N TYR A 154 -7.82 12.73 1.26
CA TYR A 154 -7.00 11.96 2.20
C TYR A 154 -6.52 12.78 3.38
N CYS A 155 -6.15 14.04 3.17
CA CYS A 155 -5.64 14.91 4.21
C CYS A 155 -6.71 15.39 5.19
N ALA A 156 -7.98 15.41 4.78
CA ALA A 156 -9.10 15.89 5.59
C ALA A 156 -9.59 14.89 6.64
N GLY A 157 -8.98 13.69 6.76
CA GLY A 157 -9.45 12.64 7.69
C GLY A 157 -10.81 12.03 7.37
N ASN A 158 -11.43 12.47 6.29
CA ASN A 158 -12.72 11.96 5.82
C ASN A 158 -12.55 10.68 4.99
N PHE A 159 -12.02 9.64 5.62
CA PHE A 159 -11.85 8.31 5.01
C PHE A 159 -13.14 7.47 4.97
N LEU A 160 -14.27 8.04 5.31
CA LEU A 160 -15.55 7.37 5.12
C LEU A 160 -15.92 7.48 3.64
N VAL A 161 -15.51 6.48 2.88
CA VAL A 161 -16.12 6.22 1.57
C VAL A 161 -17.56 5.90 1.85
N ASN A 162 -18.45 6.80 1.42
CA ASN A 162 -19.87 6.49 1.38
C ASN A 162 -20.05 5.24 0.51
N THR A 163 -20.48 4.17 1.15
CA THR A 163 -20.91 2.93 0.47
C THR A 163 -22.35 3.04 -0.05
N ASP A 164 -22.82 4.24 -0.31
CA ASP A 164 -24.12 4.47 -0.93
C ASP A 164 -23.92 4.63 -2.44
N ASN A 165 -23.77 3.51 -3.12
CA ASN A 165 -24.24 3.33 -4.49
C ASN A 165 -24.57 1.85 -4.67
N GLU A 166 -25.86 1.58 -4.58
CA GLU A 166 -26.51 0.40 -5.12
C GLU A 166 -26.29 0.26 -6.64
#